data_3d583255769e302aa93ebe81dff92a33
#
_entry.id   3d583255769e302aa93ebe81dff92a33
#
_cell.length_a   1.000
_cell.length_b   1.000
_cell.length_c   1.000
_cell.angle_alpha   90.00
_cell.angle_beta   90.00
_cell.angle_gamma   90.00
#
_symmetry.space_group_name_H-M   'P 1'
#
loop_
_entity.id
_entity.type
_entity.pdbx_description
1 polymer ?
#
loop_
_entity_poly.entity_id
_entity_poly.type
_entity_poly.pdbx_seq_one_letter_code
_entity_poly.pdbx_strand_id
1 'polypeptide(L)'
;MRNHCLALLCLVSALATAADSAQWRDLRASAEQASQADDCVALRTALTGLATLAPNNPRNIYNLAACNSRLGHFDAALSGLAALAEMSLAYDIAADADFSSLLKSGAFQTIAARMTRNRQAVTHASIAFSLAESDLIPESLAYDALTHRWFISSVRQAKIIYADGRTFAHTQWSVFALAIDSQRRMLWATIAAVAQCAVCSDAAQDRSALLGFDLDSGAEQLRIDSPVNGLLGDMTIAANGDLYVSEGMHGAVLRLPQGARSFERLDVPGEFLSPQTPALSADGKVLYVPDYVRGIAAITLDSRQLRWLRPGPHIALTGIDGLYLDHGSFIAIQNGVTPERIVRISADLQEQTVLEANWPGLGEPTHGVVVGRDFYFLANTGWNAFDEQGRKLPGVAPVESAVRSLALQFTNSR
;
A
#
# COMPACT_ATOMS: atom_id res chain seq x y z
N MET A 1 -41.90 -7.03 -14.44
CA MET A 1 -40.82 -7.96 -14.92
C MET A 1 -39.43 -7.35 -14.99
N ARG A 2 -39.21 -6.04 -14.76
CA ARG A 2 -37.86 -5.42 -14.83
C ARG A 2 -37.02 -5.55 -13.56
N ASN A 3 -37.64 -5.73 -12.38
CA ASN A 3 -36.89 -5.76 -11.09
C ASN A 3 -36.28 -7.12 -10.71
N HIS A 4 -36.70 -8.21 -11.35
CA HIS A 4 -36.15 -9.55 -11.00
C HIS A 4 -34.84 -9.87 -11.74
N CYS A 5 -34.60 -9.27 -12.92
CA CYS A 5 -33.34 -9.47 -13.63
C CYS A 5 -32.13 -8.74 -12.98
N LEU A 6 -32.35 -7.57 -12.35
CA LEU A 6 -31.27 -6.84 -11.69
C LEU A 6 -30.80 -7.55 -10.41
N ALA A 7 -31.74 -8.08 -9.62
CA ALA A 7 -31.41 -8.84 -8.39
C ALA A 7 -30.67 -10.16 -8.70
N LEU A 8 -31.01 -10.83 -9.80
CA LEU A 8 -30.34 -12.06 -10.21
C LEU A 8 -28.92 -11.82 -10.74
N LEU A 9 -28.70 -10.73 -11.49
CA LEU A 9 -27.36 -10.34 -11.97
C LEU A 9 -26.43 -9.94 -10.80
N CYS A 10 -26.94 -9.20 -9.81
CA CYS A 10 -26.17 -8.85 -8.61
C CYS A 10 -25.81 -10.07 -7.76
N LEU A 11 -26.72 -11.04 -7.62
CA LEU A 11 -26.45 -12.29 -6.89
C LEU A 11 -25.41 -13.17 -7.61
N VAL A 12 -25.46 -13.27 -8.92
CA VAL A 12 -24.52 -14.06 -9.71
C VAL A 12 -23.12 -13.46 -9.66
N SER A 13 -22.99 -12.11 -9.73
CA SER A 13 -21.69 -11.45 -9.63
C SER A 13 -21.09 -11.54 -8.22
N ALA A 14 -21.90 -11.43 -7.16
CA ALA A 14 -21.43 -11.59 -5.78
C ALA A 14 -20.98 -13.03 -5.46
N LEU A 15 -21.67 -14.02 -6.02
CA LEU A 15 -21.30 -15.44 -5.87
C LEU A 15 -20.00 -15.77 -6.63
N ALA A 16 -19.77 -15.17 -7.81
CA ALA A 16 -18.54 -15.36 -8.58
C ALA A 16 -17.32 -14.76 -7.84
N THR A 17 -17.44 -13.55 -7.29
CA THR A 17 -16.34 -12.90 -6.54
C THR A 17 -16.01 -13.66 -5.24
N ALA A 18 -16.99 -14.15 -4.51
CA ALA A 18 -16.76 -14.96 -3.31
C ALA A 18 -16.07 -16.31 -3.61
N ALA A 19 -16.44 -16.95 -4.74
CA ALA A 19 -15.77 -18.17 -5.20
C ALA A 19 -14.31 -17.91 -5.61
N ASP A 20 -14.04 -16.80 -6.33
CA ASP A 20 -12.70 -16.40 -6.72
C ASP A 20 -11.81 -16.13 -5.49
N SER A 21 -12.35 -15.51 -4.44
CA SER A 21 -11.61 -15.22 -3.23
C SER A 21 -11.33 -16.47 -2.37
N ALA A 22 -12.26 -17.42 -2.31
CA ALA A 22 -12.02 -18.71 -1.68
C ALA A 22 -10.93 -19.48 -2.42
N GLN A 23 -11.03 -19.58 -3.75
CA GLN A 23 -10.03 -20.26 -4.58
C GLN A 23 -8.65 -19.60 -4.45
N TRP A 24 -8.60 -18.26 -4.39
CA TRP A 24 -7.34 -17.54 -4.22
C TRP A 24 -6.67 -17.87 -2.88
N ARG A 25 -7.43 -17.94 -1.77
CA ARG A 25 -6.90 -18.33 -0.45
C ARG A 25 -6.36 -19.76 -0.45
N ASP A 26 -7.10 -20.70 -1.05
CA ASP A 26 -6.69 -22.11 -1.12
C ASP A 26 -5.41 -22.28 -1.94
N LEU A 27 -5.32 -21.62 -3.09
CA LEU A 27 -4.11 -21.63 -3.91
C LEU A 27 -2.92 -20.98 -3.21
N ARG A 28 -3.14 -19.91 -2.45
CA ARG A 28 -2.09 -19.28 -1.66
C ARG A 28 -1.59 -20.20 -0.55
N ALA A 29 -2.48 -20.81 0.21
CA ALA A 29 -2.10 -21.78 1.24
C ALA A 29 -1.32 -22.97 0.63
N SER A 30 -1.76 -23.46 -0.53
CA SER A 30 -1.05 -24.52 -1.27
C SER A 30 0.35 -24.06 -1.71
N ALA A 31 0.50 -22.82 -2.17
CA ALA A 31 1.79 -22.26 -2.56
C ALA A 31 2.74 -22.10 -1.35
N GLU A 32 2.23 -21.65 -0.21
CA GLU A 32 2.99 -21.53 1.03
C GLU A 32 3.49 -22.91 1.52
N GLN A 33 2.62 -23.90 1.54
CA GLN A 33 2.97 -25.28 1.90
C GLN A 33 4.02 -25.87 0.97
N ALA A 34 3.83 -25.72 -0.36
CA ALA A 34 4.77 -26.22 -1.36
C ALA A 34 6.15 -25.51 -1.27
N SER A 35 6.15 -24.21 -0.98
CA SER A 35 7.37 -23.42 -0.75
C SER A 35 8.13 -23.90 0.48
N GLN A 36 7.43 -24.15 1.60
CA GLN A 36 8.04 -24.69 2.84
C GLN A 36 8.61 -26.10 2.65
N ALA A 37 7.98 -26.90 1.77
CA ALA A 37 8.43 -28.24 1.43
C ALA A 37 9.52 -28.28 0.33
N ASP A 38 9.91 -27.14 -0.23
CA ASP A 38 10.80 -27.01 -1.40
C ASP A 38 10.30 -27.80 -2.63
N ASP A 39 8.98 -27.97 -2.76
CA ASP A 39 8.34 -28.69 -3.87
C ASP A 39 7.99 -27.74 -5.00
N CYS A 40 8.92 -27.59 -5.95
CA CYS A 40 8.73 -26.76 -7.13
C CYS A 40 7.59 -27.23 -8.07
N VAL A 41 7.23 -28.49 -8.08
CA VAL A 41 6.14 -29.00 -8.93
C VAL A 41 4.79 -28.53 -8.39
N ALA A 42 4.56 -28.72 -7.09
CA ALA A 42 3.36 -28.25 -6.42
C ALA A 42 3.29 -26.72 -6.40
N LEU A 43 4.42 -26.04 -6.09
CA LEU A 43 4.50 -24.58 -6.06
C LEU A 43 4.17 -23.97 -7.44
N ARG A 44 4.73 -24.50 -8.52
CA ARG A 44 4.42 -24.07 -9.89
C ARG A 44 2.92 -24.19 -10.20
N THR A 45 2.29 -25.29 -9.79
CA THR A 45 0.85 -25.51 -10.01
C THR A 45 0.02 -24.44 -9.29
N ALA A 46 0.29 -24.21 -8.02
CA ALA A 46 -0.40 -23.21 -7.21
C ALA A 46 -0.20 -21.78 -7.73
N LEU A 47 1.05 -21.40 -8.06
CA LEU A 47 1.37 -20.07 -8.57
C LEU A 47 0.75 -19.82 -9.96
N THR A 48 0.65 -20.83 -10.81
CA THR A 48 -0.04 -20.73 -12.10
C THR A 48 -1.54 -20.42 -11.88
N GLY A 49 -2.17 -21.09 -10.92
CA GLY A 49 -3.55 -20.79 -10.53
C GLY A 49 -3.71 -19.37 -9.98
N LEU A 50 -2.80 -18.95 -9.09
CA LEU A 50 -2.81 -17.59 -8.54
C LEU A 50 -2.67 -16.51 -9.62
N ALA A 51 -1.86 -16.74 -10.65
CA ALA A 51 -1.68 -15.80 -11.75
C ALA A 51 -2.96 -15.53 -12.55
N THR A 52 -3.93 -16.44 -12.54
CA THR A 52 -5.23 -16.22 -13.19
C THR A 52 -6.14 -15.30 -12.39
N LEU A 53 -6.01 -15.32 -11.06
CA LEU A 53 -6.83 -14.55 -10.13
C LEU A 53 -6.22 -13.19 -9.77
N ALA A 54 -4.89 -13.16 -9.62
CA ALA A 54 -4.10 -11.96 -9.32
C ALA A 54 -2.91 -11.88 -10.30
N PRO A 55 -3.15 -11.42 -11.54
CA PRO A 55 -2.10 -11.33 -12.55
C PRO A 55 -1.05 -10.29 -12.17
N ASN A 56 0.15 -10.47 -12.72
CA ASN A 56 1.28 -9.55 -12.58
C ASN A 56 1.75 -9.32 -11.14
N ASN A 57 1.52 -10.29 -10.23
CA ASN A 57 2.12 -10.26 -8.91
C ASN A 57 3.62 -10.58 -9.03
N PRO A 58 4.53 -9.63 -8.75
CA PRO A 58 5.96 -9.83 -8.98
C PRO A 58 6.56 -10.99 -8.20
N ARG A 59 6.15 -11.18 -6.95
CA ARG A 59 6.64 -12.28 -6.11
C ARG A 59 6.22 -13.64 -6.68
N ASN A 60 4.97 -13.75 -7.13
CA ASN A 60 4.48 -14.98 -7.73
C ASN A 60 5.20 -15.29 -9.05
N ILE A 61 5.42 -14.27 -9.90
CA ILE A 61 6.13 -14.43 -11.17
C ILE A 61 7.58 -14.83 -10.91
N TYR A 62 8.27 -14.22 -9.94
CA TYR A 62 9.64 -14.55 -9.59
C TYR A 62 9.77 -16.00 -9.13
N ASN A 63 8.94 -16.41 -8.15
CA ASN A 63 8.97 -17.78 -7.63
C ASN A 63 8.59 -18.83 -8.70
N LEU A 64 7.65 -18.48 -9.59
CA LEU A 64 7.29 -19.33 -10.71
C LEU A 64 8.45 -19.47 -11.70
N ALA A 65 9.17 -18.38 -11.98
CA ALA A 65 10.35 -18.41 -12.85
C ALA A 65 11.49 -19.25 -12.22
N ALA A 66 11.72 -19.11 -10.91
CA ALA A 66 12.71 -19.90 -10.16
C ALA A 66 12.38 -21.40 -10.24
N CYS A 67 11.14 -21.80 -9.93
CA CYS A 67 10.72 -23.19 -10.05
C CYS A 67 10.81 -23.72 -11.50
N ASN A 68 10.42 -22.91 -12.49
CA ASN A 68 10.58 -23.30 -13.89
C ASN A 68 12.05 -23.53 -14.26
N SER A 69 12.96 -22.69 -13.80
CA SER A 69 14.41 -22.85 -14.01
C SER A 69 14.93 -24.16 -13.41
N ARG A 70 14.60 -24.43 -12.12
CA ARG A 70 14.98 -25.66 -11.41
C ARG A 70 14.44 -26.93 -12.08
N LEU A 71 13.26 -26.86 -12.66
CA LEU A 71 12.61 -27.97 -13.37
C LEU A 71 13.04 -28.10 -14.84
N GLY A 72 13.96 -27.26 -15.34
CA GLY A 72 14.44 -27.27 -16.73
C GLY A 72 13.47 -26.65 -17.74
N HIS A 73 12.41 -25.96 -17.30
CA HIS A 73 11.50 -25.24 -18.18
C HIS A 73 12.01 -23.81 -18.47
N PHE A 74 13.17 -23.75 -19.15
CA PHE A 74 13.96 -22.52 -19.28
C PHE A 74 13.23 -21.39 -20.02
N ASP A 75 12.48 -21.69 -21.09
CA ASP A 75 11.72 -20.66 -21.82
C ASP A 75 10.64 -20.00 -20.93
N ALA A 76 9.96 -20.79 -20.11
CA ALA A 76 8.97 -20.26 -19.17
C ALA A 76 9.63 -19.43 -18.06
N ALA A 77 10.80 -19.84 -17.56
CA ALA A 77 11.58 -19.06 -16.60
C ALA A 77 11.99 -17.71 -17.18
N LEU A 78 12.57 -17.70 -18.38
CA LEU A 78 13.00 -16.50 -19.10
C LEU A 78 11.82 -15.56 -19.39
N SER A 79 10.65 -16.10 -19.78
CA SER A 79 9.44 -15.30 -20.00
C SER A 79 8.98 -14.59 -18.72
N GLY A 80 8.96 -15.30 -17.60
CA GLY A 80 8.62 -14.69 -16.29
C GLY A 80 9.59 -13.58 -15.88
N LEU A 81 10.91 -13.84 -16.00
CA LEU A 81 11.93 -12.83 -15.69
C LEU A 81 11.85 -11.61 -16.63
N ALA A 82 11.57 -11.82 -17.92
CA ALA A 82 11.37 -10.74 -18.87
C ALA A 82 10.16 -9.86 -18.47
N ALA A 83 9.04 -10.48 -18.10
CA ALA A 83 7.85 -9.75 -17.64
C ALA A 83 8.15 -8.86 -16.41
N LEU A 84 8.92 -9.36 -15.43
CA LEU A 84 9.36 -8.56 -14.28
C LEU A 84 10.22 -7.37 -14.71
N ALA A 85 11.16 -7.58 -15.62
CA ALA A 85 12.01 -6.51 -16.14
C ALA A 85 11.20 -5.46 -16.91
N GLU A 86 10.12 -5.86 -17.59
CA GLU A 86 9.20 -4.97 -18.32
C GLU A 86 8.31 -4.16 -17.39
N MET A 87 8.01 -4.65 -16.18
CA MET A 87 7.35 -3.89 -15.12
C MET A 87 8.27 -2.87 -14.43
N SER A 88 9.48 -2.63 -14.97
CA SER A 88 10.51 -1.77 -14.37
C SER A 88 10.98 -2.25 -12.99
N LEU A 89 10.98 -3.56 -12.76
CA LEU A 89 11.50 -4.18 -11.55
C LEU A 89 12.97 -4.62 -11.74
N ALA A 90 13.69 -4.81 -10.62
CA ALA A 90 15.14 -4.99 -10.62
C ALA A 90 15.61 -6.00 -9.57
N TYR A 91 15.42 -7.27 -9.85
CA TYR A 91 15.94 -8.35 -9.02
C TYR A 91 17.39 -8.70 -9.39
N ASP A 92 18.17 -9.20 -8.43
CA ASP A 92 19.53 -9.71 -8.69
C ASP A 92 19.48 -11.19 -9.11
N ILE A 93 18.93 -11.41 -10.29
CA ILE A 93 18.74 -12.76 -10.83
C ILE A 93 20.05 -13.50 -11.14
N ALA A 94 21.16 -12.75 -11.30
CA ALA A 94 22.45 -13.36 -11.58
C ALA A 94 23.12 -13.93 -10.31
N ALA A 95 22.80 -13.42 -9.14
CA ALA A 95 23.27 -13.93 -7.87
C ALA A 95 22.39 -15.05 -7.31
N ASP A 96 21.21 -15.28 -7.88
CA ASP A 96 20.28 -16.30 -7.40
C ASP A 96 20.62 -17.68 -7.98
N ALA A 97 20.87 -18.65 -7.10
CA ALA A 97 21.26 -20.02 -7.45
C ALA A 97 20.21 -20.76 -8.30
N ASP A 98 18.94 -20.42 -8.16
CA ASP A 98 17.84 -21.02 -8.92
C ASP A 98 17.96 -20.78 -10.43
N PHE A 99 18.68 -19.71 -10.83
CA PHE A 99 18.92 -19.39 -12.24
C PHE A 99 20.32 -19.75 -12.75
N SER A 100 21.12 -20.50 -11.98
CA SER A 100 22.50 -20.86 -12.33
C SER A 100 22.64 -21.54 -13.73
N SER A 101 21.67 -22.36 -14.11
CA SER A 101 21.61 -23.01 -15.41
C SER A 101 21.38 -22.06 -16.60
N LEU A 102 20.85 -20.85 -16.33
CA LEU A 102 20.54 -19.83 -17.34
C LEU A 102 21.63 -18.78 -17.53
N LEU A 103 22.65 -18.71 -16.67
CA LEU A 103 23.68 -17.66 -16.68
C LEU A 103 24.39 -17.48 -18.03
N LYS A 104 24.55 -18.56 -18.79
CA LYS A 104 25.21 -18.52 -20.11
C LYS A 104 24.26 -18.21 -21.26
N SER A 105 22.95 -18.12 -21.00
CA SER A 105 21.94 -17.80 -22.01
C SER A 105 22.00 -16.31 -22.40
N GLY A 106 22.08 -16.00 -23.69
CA GLY A 106 22.04 -14.62 -24.19
C GLY A 106 20.73 -13.91 -23.83
N ALA A 107 19.60 -14.64 -23.80
CA ALA A 107 18.32 -14.11 -23.37
C ALA A 107 18.35 -13.71 -21.88
N PHE A 108 18.90 -14.57 -21.02
CA PHE A 108 19.06 -14.27 -19.59
C PHE A 108 19.95 -13.04 -19.36
N GLN A 109 21.09 -12.96 -20.07
CA GLN A 109 21.99 -11.80 -19.96
C GLN A 109 21.31 -10.50 -20.40
N THR A 110 20.48 -10.54 -21.43
CA THR A 110 19.68 -9.38 -21.87
C THR A 110 18.68 -8.94 -20.81
N ILE A 111 17.99 -9.88 -20.17
CA ILE A 111 17.05 -9.61 -19.07
C ILE A 111 17.79 -9.03 -17.86
N ALA A 112 18.90 -9.64 -17.43
CA ALA A 112 19.72 -9.17 -16.32
C ALA A 112 20.24 -7.75 -16.57
N ALA A 113 20.70 -7.46 -17.80
CA ALA A 113 21.11 -6.10 -18.18
C ALA A 113 19.96 -5.09 -18.14
N ARG A 114 18.72 -5.50 -18.50
CA ARG A 114 17.53 -4.64 -18.35
C ARG A 114 17.21 -4.38 -16.89
N MET A 115 17.22 -5.40 -16.03
CA MET A 115 17.02 -5.24 -14.59
C MET A 115 18.09 -4.34 -13.93
N THR A 116 19.34 -4.44 -14.41
CA THR A 116 20.41 -3.51 -14.00
C THR A 116 20.09 -2.06 -14.39
N ARG A 117 19.56 -1.81 -15.58
CA ARG A 117 19.10 -0.48 -15.97
C ARG A 117 17.91 0.00 -15.14
N ASN A 118 16.99 -0.88 -14.77
CA ASN A 118 15.86 -0.57 -13.89
C ASN A 118 16.30 -0.16 -12.47
N ARG A 119 17.54 -0.42 -12.07
CA ARG A 119 18.15 0.07 -10.82
C ARG A 119 18.66 1.51 -10.92
N GLN A 120 18.62 2.14 -12.07
CA GLN A 120 19.02 3.53 -12.18
C GLN A 120 18.06 4.41 -11.37
N ALA A 121 18.63 5.38 -10.66
CA ALA A 121 17.84 6.32 -9.87
C ALA A 121 16.93 7.15 -10.77
N VAL A 122 15.67 7.26 -10.38
CA VAL A 122 14.68 8.19 -10.95
C VAL A 122 14.30 9.15 -9.84
N THR A 123 14.60 10.43 -10.00
CA THR A 123 14.29 11.46 -9.01
C THR A 123 13.84 12.75 -9.68
N HIS A 124 12.64 13.19 -9.38
CA HIS A 124 12.05 14.44 -9.83
C HIS A 124 11.59 15.29 -8.65
N ALA A 125 11.46 14.66 -7.47
CA ALA A 125 11.00 15.34 -6.27
C ALA A 125 12.12 16.17 -5.64
N SER A 126 11.75 17.32 -5.07
CA SER A 126 12.61 18.16 -4.23
C SER A 126 12.23 18.04 -2.76
N ILE A 127 13.13 18.40 -1.84
CA ILE A 127 12.81 18.48 -0.42
C ILE A 127 11.85 19.66 -0.21
N ALA A 128 10.65 19.37 0.33
CA ALA A 128 9.72 20.39 0.77
C ALA A 128 10.10 20.91 2.15
N PHE A 129 10.37 19.99 3.08
CA PHE A 129 10.92 20.28 4.41
C PHE A 129 11.48 19.01 5.04
N SER A 130 12.44 19.18 5.95
CA SER A 130 13.02 18.09 6.75
C SER A 130 12.37 18.04 8.14
N LEU A 131 12.24 16.84 8.70
CA LEU A 131 11.77 16.67 10.07
C LEU A 131 12.97 16.81 11.02
N ALA A 132 12.81 17.65 12.05
CA ALA A 132 13.89 17.94 12.98
C ALA A 132 14.25 16.76 13.90
N GLU A 133 13.30 15.86 14.15
CA GLU A 133 13.47 14.69 14.99
C GLU A 133 13.76 13.45 14.17
N SER A 134 14.81 12.70 14.52
CA SER A 134 15.23 11.48 13.82
C SER A 134 14.63 10.18 14.37
N ASP A 135 13.91 10.22 15.50
CA ASP A 135 13.32 9.05 16.17
C ASP A 135 11.79 9.09 16.16
N LEU A 136 11.22 9.37 15.01
CA LEU A 136 9.76 9.51 14.85
C LEU A 136 9.12 8.24 14.29
N ILE A 137 9.75 7.54 13.35
CA ILE A 137 9.09 6.65 12.40
C ILE A 137 7.81 7.36 11.90
N PRO A 138 7.96 8.40 11.05
CA PRO A 138 6.80 9.12 10.54
C PRO A 138 6.07 8.24 9.52
N GLU A 139 4.75 8.07 9.66
CA GLU A 139 3.99 7.15 8.82
C GLU A 139 3.06 7.87 7.86
N SER A 140 2.45 8.96 8.30
CA SER A 140 1.47 9.70 7.50
C SER A 140 1.63 11.20 7.65
N LEU A 141 1.14 11.93 6.66
CA LEU A 141 1.09 13.38 6.66
C LEU A 141 -0.27 13.88 6.18
N ALA A 142 -0.68 15.04 6.71
CA ALA A 142 -1.90 15.73 6.30
C ALA A 142 -1.64 17.24 6.18
N TYR A 143 -2.39 17.90 5.31
CA TYR A 143 -2.24 19.33 5.04
C TYR A 143 -3.56 20.07 5.23
N ASP A 144 -3.56 21.07 6.10
CA ASP A 144 -4.68 22.02 6.24
C ASP A 144 -4.52 23.18 5.26
N ALA A 145 -5.30 23.16 4.20
CA ALA A 145 -5.25 24.17 3.14
C ALA A 145 -5.70 25.57 3.62
N LEU A 146 -6.50 25.66 4.71
CA LEU A 146 -6.96 26.93 5.23
C LEU A 146 -5.87 27.70 6.00
N THR A 147 -5.07 26.98 6.80
CA THR A 147 -4.03 27.58 7.64
C THR A 147 -2.62 27.28 7.15
N HIS A 148 -2.48 26.55 6.05
CA HIS A 148 -1.21 26.10 5.48
C HIS A 148 -0.32 25.32 6.45
N ARG A 149 -0.95 24.55 7.37
CA ARG A 149 -0.25 23.73 8.36
C ARG A 149 -0.12 22.30 7.88
N TRP A 150 1.07 21.73 8.10
CA TRP A 150 1.37 20.32 7.92
C TRP A 150 1.29 19.60 9.25
N PHE A 151 0.74 18.39 9.23
CA PHE A 151 0.68 17.46 10.35
C PHE A 151 1.37 16.17 9.95
N ILE A 152 2.20 15.63 10.83
CA ILE A 152 2.96 14.42 10.60
C ILE A 152 2.72 13.48 11.79
N SER A 153 2.39 12.23 11.51
CA SER A 153 2.24 11.20 12.55
C SER A 153 3.58 10.65 13.00
N SER A 154 3.64 10.16 14.22
CA SER A 154 4.78 9.41 14.72
C SER A 154 4.34 8.10 15.34
N VAL A 155 4.81 7.00 14.76
CA VAL A 155 4.63 5.66 15.31
C VAL A 155 5.43 5.52 16.59
N ARG A 156 6.69 5.95 16.58
CA ARG A 156 7.62 5.69 17.69
C ARG A 156 7.36 6.56 18.91
N GLN A 157 6.92 7.82 18.72
CA GLN A 157 6.74 8.78 19.81
C GLN A 157 5.28 9.00 20.20
N ALA A 158 4.34 8.21 19.63
CA ALA A 158 2.91 8.29 19.92
C ALA A 158 2.40 9.75 19.97
N LYS A 159 2.68 10.51 18.91
CA LYS A 159 2.31 11.92 18.82
C LYS A 159 2.05 12.36 17.38
N ILE A 160 1.41 13.49 17.23
CA ILE A 160 1.27 14.22 15.98
C ILE A 160 2.07 15.51 16.13
N ILE A 161 2.88 15.84 15.12
CA ILE A 161 3.68 17.06 15.10
C ILE A 161 3.32 17.95 13.91
N TYR A 162 3.64 19.23 14.03
CA TYR A 162 3.70 20.14 12.89
C TYR A 162 5.02 19.98 12.13
N ALA A 163 5.09 20.53 10.90
CA ALA A 163 6.31 20.52 10.10
C ALA A 163 7.52 21.19 10.79
N ASP A 164 7.27 22.14 11.70
CA ASP A 164 8.30 22.84 12.48
C ASP A 164 8.78 22.06 13.72
N GLY A 165 8.30 20.83 13.92
CA GLY A 165 8.66 19.93 15.02
C GLY A 165 7.85 20.15 16.31
N ARG A 166 7.05 21.20 16.42
CA ARG A 166 6.16 21.38 17.60
C ARG A 166 5.13 20.28 17.66
N THR A 167 4.86 19.76 18.86
CA THR A 167 3.82 18.76 19.07
C THR A 167 2.43 19.38 18.93
N PHE A 168 1.56 18.78 18.11
CA PHE A 168 0.16 19.09 18.03
C PHE A 168 -0.65 18.35 19.09
N ALA A 169 -0.46 17.03 19.21
CA ALA A 169 -1.13 16.20 20.20
C ALA A 169 -0.29 14.97 20.56
N HIS A 170 -0.42 14.50 21.80
CA HIS A 170 0.07 13.19 22.25
C HIS A 170 -1.08 12.19 22.22
N THR A 171 -0.77 10.93 21.97
CA THR A 171 -1.71 9.82 21.93
C THR A 171 -1.30 8.70 22.86
N GLN A 172 -2.22 7.79 23.17
CA GLN A 172 -1.93 6.64 24.00
C GLN A 172 -1.03 5.62 23.28
N TRP A 173 -1.20 5.47 21.95
CA TRP A 173 -0.50 4.49 21.10
C TRP A 173 0.08 5.18 19.87
N SER A 174 0.89 4.43 19.14
CA SER A 174 1.48 4.86 17.86
C SER A 174 0.45 5.43 16.91
N VAL A 175 0.78 6.55 16.26
CA VAL A 175 -0.09 7.20 15.26
C VAL A 175 0.31 6.76 13.87
N PHE A 176 -0.65 6.23 13.13
CA PHE A 176 -0.49 5.77 11.74
C PHE A 176 -1.04 6.80 10.76
N ALA A 177 -2.26 6.64 10.26
CA ALA A 177 -2.82 7.53 9.28
C ALA A 177 -3.38 8.83 9.86
N LEU A 178 -3.33 9.89 9.06
CA LEU A 178 -3.92 11.20 9.32
C LEU A 178 -4.86 11.60 8.18
N ALA A 179 -6.03 12.15 8.51
CA ALA A 179 -6.93 12.77 7.54
C ALA A 179 -7.58 14.04 8.12
N ILE A 180 -7.79 15.06 7.26
CA ILE A 180 -8.41 16.33 7.70
C ILE A 180 -9.80 16.47 7.11
N ASP A 181 -10.79 16.64 7.98
CA ASP A 181 -12.10 17.19 7.64
C ASP A 181 -12.03 18.71 7.72
N SER A 182 -11.75 19.33 6.59
CA SER A 182 -11.60 20.79 6.52
C SER A 182 -12.90 21.55 6.80
N GLN A 183 -14.06 20.93 6.49
CA GLN A 183 -15.36 21.56 6.72
C GLN A 183 -15.74 21.60 8.20
N ARG A 184 -15.37 20.55 8.96
CA ARG A 184 -15.69 20.42 10.38
C ARG A 184 -14.51 20.78 11.28
N ARG A 185 -13.39 21.16 10.69
CA ARG A 185 -12.14 21.49 11.38
C ARG A 185 -11.70 20.37 12.33
N MET A 186 -11.68 19.14 11.80
CA MET A 186 -11.27 17.96 12.55
C MET A 186 -10.02 17.34 11.90
N LEU A 187 -9.05 16.95 12.73
CA LEU A 187 -7.97 16.04 12.35
C LEU A 187 -8.33 14.65 12.89
N TRP A 188 -8.41 13.69 11.98
CA TRP A 188 -8.62 12.30 12.31
C TRP A 188 -7.27 11.56 12.30
N ALA A 189 -7.08 10.69 13.28
CA ALA A 189 -5.87 9.89 13.42
C ALA A 189 -6.21 8.44 13.78
N THR A 190 -5.65 7.47 13.06
CA THR A 190 -5.65 6.08 13.50
C THR A 190 -4.50 5.87 14.47
N ILE A 191 -4.78 5.15 15.56
CA ILE A 191 -3.76 4.77 16.54
C ILE A 191 -3.79 3.27 16.79
N ALA A 192 -2.62 2.67 16.99
CA ALA A 192 -2.51 1.25 17.32
C ALA A 192 -1.35 0.97 18.29
N ALA A 193 -1.53 -0.07 19.10
CA ALA A 193 -0.50 -0.56 20.00
C ALA A 193 0.46 -1.47 19.22
N VAL A 194 1.69 -1.00 18.98
CA VAL A 194 2.73 -1.76 18.27
C VAL A 194 4.06 -1.72 19.03
N ALA A 195 4.89 -2.72 18.77
CA ALA A 195 6.18 -2.89 19.46
C ALA A 195 7.16 -1.73 19.21
N GLN A 196 7.05 -1.04 18.07
CA GLN A 196 7.91 0.09 17.71
C GLN A 196 7.68 1.36 18.53
N CYS A 197 6.60 1.44 19.29
CA CYS A 197 6.34 2.56 20.19
C CYS A 197 7.37 2.61 21.34
N ALA A 198 8.14 3.68 21.42
CA ALA A 198 9.16 3.85 22.48
C ALA A 198 8.57 4.37 23.79
N VAL A 199 7.40 5.00 23.75
CA VAL A 199 6.81 5.73 24.88
C VAL A 199 5.48 5.15 25.35
N CYS A 200 4.94 4.13 24.68
CA CYS A 200 3.68 3.51 25.06
C CYS A 200 3.86 2.60 26.28
N SER A 201 3.07 2.84 27.31
CA SER A 201 3.14 2.09 28.57
C SER A 201 2.39 0.74 28.54
N ASP A 202 1.47 0.57 27.59
CA ASP A 202 0.63 -0.61 27.44
C ASP A 202 0.62 -1.05 25.98
N ALA A 203 1.60 -1.90 25.65
CA ALA A 203 1.75 -2.49 24.33
C ALA A 203 0.86 -3.74 24.16
N ALA A 204 -0.38 -3.72 24.65
CA ALA A 204 -1.36 -4.77 24.35
C ALA A 204 -1.54 -4.82 22.84
N GLN A 205 -0.88 -5.76 22.19
CA GLN A 205 -0.95 -5.98 20.75
C GLN A 205 -2.41 -6.23 20.32
N ASP A 206 -2.71 -5.96 19.07
CA ASP A 206 -4.03 -6.12 18.46
C ASP A 206 -5.12 -5.13 18.94
N ARG A 207 -4.74 -3.96 19.45
CA ARG A 207 -5.67 -2.90 19.80
C ARG A 207 -5.41 -1.65 18.99
N SER A 208 -6.48 -1.11 18.43
CA SER A 208 -6.43 0.15 17.67
C SER A 208 -7.70 0.98 17.88
N ALA A 209 -7.60 2.26 17.61
CA ALA A 209 -8.71 3.19 17.67
C ALA A 209 -8.56 4.30 16.63
N LEU A 210 -9.67 4.98 16.36
CA LEU A 210 -9.72 6.22 15.61
C LEU A 210 -9.94 7.39 16.61
N LEU A 211 -9.10 8.40 16.51
CA LEU A 211 -9.21 9.63 17.29
C LEU A 211 -9.63 10.79 16.40
N GLY A 212 -10.48 11.66 16.91
CA GLY A 212 -10.82 12.95 16.32
C GLY A 212 -10.35 14.10 17.19
N PHE A 213 -9.54 14.98 16.63
CA PHE A 213 -9.02 16.17 17.29
C PHE A 213 -9.63 17.43 16.68
N ASP A 214 -9.91 18.41 17.51
CA ASP A 214 -10.14 19.77 17.03
C ASP A 214 -8.86 20.27 16.34
N LEU A 215 -8.97 20.65 15.08
CA LEU A 215 -7.83 20.95 14.20
C LEU A 215 -7.09 22.24 14.63
N ASP A 216 -7.74 23.13 15.35
CA ASP A 216 -7.16 24.41 15.74
C ASP A 216 -6.55 24.38 17.14
N SER A 217 -7.18 23.69 18.10
CA SER A 217 -6.70 23.59 19.47
C SER A 217 -5.88 22.34 19.80
N GLY A 218 -6.00 21.27 18.99
CA GLY A 218 -5.37 19.97 19.28
C GLY A 218 -6.10 19.16 20.36
N ALA A 219 -7.26 19.60 20.82
CA ALA A 219 -8.02 18.89 21.84
C ALA A 219 -8.67 17.62 21.25
N GLU A 220 -8.45 16.47 21.89
CA GLU A 220 -9.17 15.23 21.53
C GLU A 220 -10.65 15.41 21.85
N GLN A 221 -11.51 15.22 20.85
CA GLN A 221 -12.96 15.34 20.97
C GLN A 221 -13.66 14.00 20.87
N LEU A 222 -13.03 13.03 20.22
CA LEU A 222 -13.66 11.76 19.93
C LEU A 222 -12.65 10.63 19.94
N ARG A 223 -13.05 9.49 20.52
CA ARG A 223 -12.37 8.20 20.41
C ARG A 223 -13.37 7.13 20.01
N ILE A 224 -13.04 6.33 19.03
CA ILE A 224 -13.82 5.17 18.57
C ILE A 224 -12.86 3.99 18.48
N ASP A 225 -13.05 3.02 19.37
CA ASP A 225 -12.24 1.81 19.36
C ASP A 225 -12.57 0.94 18.13
N SER A 226 -11.57 0.26 17.61
CA SER A 226 -11.74 -0.65 16.47
C SER A 226 -12.74 -1.77 16.81
N PRO A 227 -13.68 -2.10 15.91
CA PRO A 227 -14.59 -3.22 16.11
C PRO A 227 -13.94 -4.57 15.84
N VAL A 228 -12.71 -4.57 15.32
CA VAL A 228 -11.90 -5.75 15.01
C VAL A 228 -10.56 -5.64 15.71
N ASN A 229 -9.98 -6.77 16.08
CA ASN A 229 -8.60 -6.79 16.55
C ASN A 229 -7.66 -6.45 15.39
N GLY A 230 -6.51 -5.89 15.71
CA GLY A 230 -5.48 -5.57 14.73
C GLY A 230 -5.16 -4.09 14.63
N LEU A 231 -4.64 -3.68 13.49
CA LEU A 231 -4.08 -2.37 13.25
C LEU A 231 -4.96 -1.59 12.27
N LEU A 232 -5.69 -0.57 12.76
CA LEU A 232 -6.21 0.48 11.90
C LEU A 232 -5.02 1.28 11.37
N GLY A 233 -4.55 0.92 10.17
CA GLY A 233 -3.34 1.51 9.58
C GLY A 233 -3.64 2.78 8.80
N ASP A 234 -4.55 2.67 7.85
CA ASP A 234 -4.73 3.64 6.80
C ASP A 234 -6.15 4.19 6.72
N MET A 235 -6.29 5.40 6.18
CA MET A 235 -7.61 5.96 5.98
C MET A 235 -7.67 6.99 4.84
N THR A 236 -8.89 7.22 4.36
CA THR A 236 -9.26 8.36 3.53
C THR A 236 -10.58 8.95 4.01
N ILE A 237 -10.81 10.22 3.70
CA ILE A 237 -12.03 10.93 4.04
C ILE A 237 -12.78 11.37 2.78
N ALA A 238 -14.09 11.16 2.77
CA ALA A 238 -14.96 11.62 1.71
C ALA A 238 -15.40 13.08 1.94
N ALA A 239 -15.84 13.75 0.89
CA ALA A 239 -16.32 15.13 0.96
C ALA A 239 -17.54 15.31 1.89
N ASN A 240 -18.35 14.27 2.10
CA ASN A 240 -19.46 14.28 3.06
C ASN A 240 -19.02 14.09 4.51
N GLY A 241 -17.76 13.74 4.75
CA GLY A 241 -17.18 13.50 6.09
C GLY A 241 -17.18 12.04 6.52
N ASP A 242 -17.60 11.10 5.66
CA ASP A 242 -17.42 9.66 5.92
C ASP A 242 -15.94 9.31 5.87
N LEU A 243 -15.49 8.48 6.81
CA LEU A 243 -14.14 7.94 6.84
C LEU A 243 -14.14 6.50 6.35
N TYR A 244 -13.13 6.16 5.58
CA TYR A 244 -12.85 4.78 5.14
C TYR A 244 -11.50 4.39 5.67
N VAL A 245 -11.46 3.28 6.42
CA VAL A 245 -10.29 2.88 7.22
C VAL A 245 -9.94 1.43 6.88
N SER A 246 -8.67 1.17 6.65
CA SER A 246 -8.13 -0.17 6.45
C SER A 246 -7.55 -0.73 7.74
N GLU A 247 -7.85 -1.99 8.03
CA GLU A 247 -7.20 -2.79 9.05
C GLU A 247 -6.26 -3.78 8.36
N GLY A 248 -4.94 -3.56 8.52
CA GLY A 248 -3.91 -4.21 7.71
C GLY A 248 -3.42 -5.58 8.20
N MET A 249 -3.72 -6.00 9.44
CA MET A 249 -3.21 -7.25 10.01
C MET A 249 -4.10 -8.47 9.70
N HIS A 250 -5.42 -8.30 9.80
CA HIS A 250 -6.38 -9.39 9.62
C HIS A 250 -7.29 -9.18 8.40
N GLY A 251 -7.13 -8.06 7.72
CA GLY A 251 -7.81 -7.73 6.49
C GLY A 251 -9.27 -7.30 6.70
N ALA A 252 -9.48 -6.02 6.98
CA ALA A 252 -10.82 -5.43 7.01
C ALA A 252 -10.82 -4.03 6.38
N VAL A 253 -11.93 -3.70 5.72
CA VAL A 253 -12.22 -2.37 5.22
C VAL A 253 -13.46 -1.84 5.92
N LEU A 254 -13.30 -0.75 6.63
CA LEU A 254 -14.32 -0.19 7.53
C LEU A 254 -14.75 1.20 7.02
N ARG A 255 -16.00 1.54 7.23
CA ARG A 255 -16.55 2.88 7.06
C ARG A 255 -17.03 3.41 8.40
N LEU A 256 -16.69 4.64 8.71
CA LEU A 256 -17.33 5.41 9.76
C LEU A 256 -18.20 6.49 9.10
N PRO A 257 -19.53 6.34 9.09
CA PRO A 257 -20.41 7.40 8.59
C PRO A 257 -20.22 8.70 9.40
N GLN A 258 -20.35 9.84 8.73
CA GLN A 258 -20.21 11.13 9.37
C GLN A 258 -21.17 11.26 10.57
N GLY A 259 -20.63 11.62 11.73
CA GLY A 259 -21.37 11.75 12.99
C GLY A 259 -21.69 10.43 13.69
N ALA A 260 -21.38 9.28 13.10
CA ALA A 260 -21.52 7.98 13.75
C ALA A 260 -20.46 7.76 14.84
N ARG A 261 -20.73 6.79 15.73
CA ARG A 261 -19.81 6.37 16.80
C ARG A 261 -19.45 4.89 16.71
N SER A 262 -19.76 4.27 15.57
CA SER A 262 -19.44 2.87 15.30
C SER A 262 -19.15 2.68 13.81
N PHE A 263 -18.20 1.82 13.53
CA PHE A 263 -17.85 1.44 12.17
C PHE A 263 -18.85 0.47 11.55
N GLU A 264 -18.98 0.56 10.24
CA GLU A 264 -19.60 -0.44 9.37
C GLU A 264 -18.50 -1.19 8.62
N ARG A 265 -18.56 -2.51 8.53
CA ARG A 265 -17.66 -3.27 7.68
C ARG A 265 -18.15 -3.25 6.24
N LEU A 266 -17.25 -2.96 5.27
CA LEU A 266 -17.58 -2.88 3.85
C LEU A 266 -17.27 -4.16 3.08
N ASP A 267 -16.27 -4.92 3.53
CA ASP A 267 -15.83 -6.15 2.90
C ASP A 267 -16.48 -7.39 3.54
N VAL A 268 -16.32 -8.53 2.87
CA VAL A 268 -16.60 -9.85 3.44
C VAL A 268 -15.34 -10.34 4.15
N PRO A 269 -15.42 -10.90 5.38
CA PRO A 269 -14.25 -11.41 6.08
C PRO A 269 -13.42 -12.39 5.24
N GLY A 270 -12.12 -12.15 5.18
CA GLY A 270 -11.16 -12.92 4.39
C GLY A 270 -11.08 -12.53 2.92
N GLU A 271 -11.72 -11.45 2.49
CA GLU A 271 -11.57 -10.89 1.14
C GLU A 271 -10.21 -10.20 0.97
N PHE A 272 -9.79 -9.44 1.97
CA PHE A 272 -8.49 -8.79 2.04
C PHE A 272 -7.53 -9.54 2.97
N LEU A 273 -6.23 -9.39 2.73
CA LEU A 273 -5.17 -9.87 3.61
C LEU A 273 -4.45 -8.72 4.32
N SER A 274 -4.11 -7.68 3.58
CA SER A 274 -3.37 -6.53 4.07
C SER A 274 -3.80 -5.29 3.28
N PRO A 275 -5.05 -4.82 3.51
CA PRO A 275 -5.55 -3.62 2.86
C PRO A 275 -4.78 -2.40 3.40
N GLN A 276 -4.41 -1.51 2.48
CA GLN A 276 -3.61 -0.32 2.72
C GLN A 276 -4.43 0.95 2.41
N THR A 277 -3.75 2.07 2.17
CA THR A 277 -4.37 3.40 2.02
C THR A 277 -5.47 3.42 0.95
N PRO A 278 -6.75 3.55 1.32
CA PRO A 278 -7.84 3.57 0.36
C PRO A 278 -7.93 4.93 -0.34
N ALA A 279 -8.38 4.93 -1.60
CA ALA A 279 -8.61 6.13 -2.40
C ALA A 279 -10.05 6.18 -2.94
N LEU A 280 -10.67 7.36 -2.91
CA LEU A 280 -12.01 7.55 -3.45
C LEU A 280 -11.97 8.01 -4.91
N SER A 281 -12.91 7.51 -5.74
CA SER A 281 -13.15 8.08 -7.05
C SER A 281 -13.57 9.56 -6.94
N ALA A 282 -13.35 10.33 -8.01
CA ALA A 282 -13.65 11.77 -8.02
C ALA A 282 -15.14 12.09 -7.73
N ASP A 283 -16.04 11.19 -8.09
CA ASP A 283 -17.48 11.30 -7.81
C ASP A 283 -17.88 10.72 -6.45
N GLY A 284 -16.92 10.19 -5.68
CA GLY A 284 -17.13 9.61 -4.35
C GLY A 284 -17.94 8.31 -4.32
N LYS A 285 -18.13 7.61 -5.48
CA LYS A 285 -18.97 6.41 -5.56
C LYS A 285 -18.21 5.10 -5.48
N VAL A 286 -16.92 5.13 -5.75
CA VAL A 286 -16.06 3.94 -5.72
C VAL A 286 -14.92 4.17 -4.75
N LEU A 287 -14.73 3.21 -3.85
CA LEU A 287 -13.55 3.13 -3.00
C LEU A 287 -12.57 2.14 -3.63
N TYR A 288 -11.37 2.60 -3.96
CA TYR A 288 -10.25 1.76 -4.37
C TYR A 288 -9.42 1.42 -3.14
N VAL A 289 -9.23 0.13 -2.90
CA VAL A 289 -8.46 -0.35 -1.74
C VAL A 289 -7.32 -1.22 -2.26
N PRO A 290 -6.07 -0.78 -2.13
CA PRO A 290 -4.94 -1.64 -2.42
C PRO A 290 -4.81 -2.67 -1.31
N ASP A 291 -4.67 -3.94 -1.70
CA ASP A 291 -4.20 -5.00 -0.83
C ASP A 291 -2.74 -5.30 -1.20
N TYR A 292 -1.87 -5.24 -0.21
CA TYR A 292 -0.42 -5.33 -0.41
C TYR A 292 0.01 -6.60 -1.16
N VAL A 293 -0.77 -7.67 -1.02
CA VAL A 293 -0.46 -9.00 -1.58
C VAL A 293 -1.24 -9.31 -2.85
N ARG A 294 -2.50 -8.82 -2.96
CA ARG A 294 -3.42 -9.24 -4.03
C ARG A 294 -3.56 -8.23 -5.17
N GLY A 295 -3.44 -6.93 -4.87
CA GLY A 295 -3.61 -5.86 -5.85
C GLY A 295 -4.67 -4.84 -5.41
N ILE A 296 -5.36 -4.18 -6.34
CA ILE A 296 -6.35 -3.15 -6.02
C ILE A 296 -7.77 -3.72 -6.18
N ALA A 297 -8.58 -3.63 -5.14
CA ALA A 297 -10.02 -3.85 -5.18
C ALA A 297 -10.76 -2.52 -5.43
N ALA A 298 -11.85 -2.56 -6.18
CA ALA A 298 -12.79 -1.45 -6.34
C ALA A 298 -14.12 -1.86 -5.68
N ILE A 299 -14.56 -1.09 -4.68
CA ILE A 299 -15.82 -1.28 -3.96
C ILE A 299 -16.79 -0.18 -4.39
N THR A 300 -17.89 -0.55 -5.03
CA THR A 300 -18.99 0.39 -5.33
C THR A 300 -19.76 0.64 -4.03
N LEU A 301 -19.73 1.87 -3.51
CA LEU A 301 -20.18 2.18 -2.16
C LEU A 301 -21.67 1.95 -1.93
N ASP A 302 -22.53 2.29 -2.91
CA ASP A 302 -23.98 2.12 -2.79
C ASP A 302 -24.42 0.63 -2.77
N SER A 303 -23.78 -0.19 -3.59
CA SER A 303 -24.15 -1.62 -3.73
C SER A 303 -23.27 -2.56 -2.92
N ARG A 304 -22.17 -2.05 -2.38
CA ARG A 304 -21.10 -2.83 -1.72
C ARG A 304 -20.51 -3.93 -2.61
N GLN A 305 -20.67 -3.80 -3.95
CA GLN A 305 -20.10 -4.73 -4.90
C GLN A 305 -18.59 -4.51 -4.99
N LEU A 306 -17.82 -5.56 -4.72
CA LEU A 306 -16.36 -5.56 -4.82
C LEU A 306 -15.93 -6.27 -6.11
N ARG A 307 -14.91 -5.73 -6.77
CA ARG A 307 -14.19 -6.37 -7.87
C ARG A 307 -12.71 -6.08 -7.78
N TRP A 308 -11.88 -7.08 -8.07
CA TRP A 308 -10.43 -6.90 -8.20
C TRP A 308 -10.10 -6.33 -9.58
N LEU A 309 -9.24 -5.30 -9.60
CA LEU A 309 -8.80 -4.68 -10.84
C LEU A 309 -7.79 -5.58 -11.57
N ARG A 310 -7.86 -5.58 -12.89
CA ARG A 310 -6.94 -6.35 -13.73
C ARG A 310 -6.01 -5.40 -14.48
N PRO A 311 -4.70 -5.44 -14.19
CA PRO A 311 -3.73 -4.57 -14.86
C PRO A 311 -3.41 -5.06 -16.27
N GLY A 312 -2.92 -4.14 -17.10
CA GLY A 312 -2.22 -4.46 -18.34
C GLY A 312 -0.91 -5.24 -18.08
N PRO A 313 -0.29 -5.78 -19.12
CA PRO A 313 0.77 -6.80 -18.97
C PRO A 313 2.04 -6.35 -18.25
N HIS A 314 2.30 -5.05 -18.16
CA HIS A 314 3.53 -4.49 -17.60
C HIS A 314 3.31 -3.68 -16.31
N ILE A 315 2.18 -3.91 -15.63
CA ILE A 315 1.80 -3.17 -14.43
C ILE A 315 1.62 -4.13 -13.26
N ALA A 316 2.33 -3.87 -12.16
CA ALA A 316 2.14 -4.55 -10.89
C ALA A 316 1.22 -3.70 -9.99
N LEU A 317 0.15 -4.30 -9.48
CA LEU A 317 -0.78 -3.64 -8.54
C LEU A 317 -0.60 -4.12 -7.09
N THR A 318 0.49 -4.84 -6.79
CA THR A 318 0.82 -5.33 -5.43
C THR A 318 1.96 -4.53 -4.82
N GLY A 319 2.16 -4.68 -3.53
CA GLY A 319 3.18 -3.93 -2.79
C GLY A 319 2.89 -2.43 -2.73
N ILE A 320 1.62 -2.04 -2.89
CA ILE A 320 1.16 -0.65 -2.77
C ILE A 320 0.79 -0.40 -1.31
N ASP A 321 1.45 0.56 -0.72
CA ASP A 321 1.21 1.08 0.62
C ASP A 321 0.31 2.34 0.55
N GLY A 322 0.76 3.36 -0.18
CA GLY A 322 -0.01 4.57 -0.42
C GLY A 322 -0.70 4.58 -1.79
N LEU A 323 -2.03 4.82 -1.85
CA LEU A 323 -2.78 4.97 -3.09
C LEU A 323 -3.56 6.28 -3.10
N TYR A 324 -3.40 7.06 -4.17
CA TYR A 324 -4.04 8.38 -4.33
C TYR A 324 -4.60 8.52 -5.73
N LEU A 325 -5.66 9.30 -5.89
CA LEU A 325 -6.19 9.66 -7.21
C LEU A 325 -5.78 11.08 -7.58
N ASP A 326 -5.27 11.22 -8.79
CA ASP A 326 -4.96 12.50 -9.42
C ASP A 326 -5.49 12.51 -10.85
N HIS A 327 -6.53 13.32 -11.13
CA HIS A 327 -7.12 13.49 -12.47
C HIS A 327 -7.45 12.17 -13.19
N GLY A 328 -7.97 11.19 -12.44
CA GLY A 328 -8.36 9.87 -12.96
C GLY A 328 -7.23 8.86 -13.04
N SER A 329 -5.97 9.24 -12.84
CA SER A 329 -4.84 8.32 -12.68
C SER A 329 -4.61 7.99 -11.22
N PHE A 330 -4.00 6.84 -10.95
CA PHE A 330 -3.51 6.50 -9.61
C PHE A 330 -2.08 6.99 -9.46
N ILE A 331 -1.77 7.57 -8.30
CA ILE A 331 -0.42 7.73 -7.78
C ILE A 331 -0.26 6.65 -6.71
N ALA A 332 0.69 5.76 -6.89
CA ALA A 332 0.90 4.65 -5.98
C ALA A 332 2.33 4.67 -5.42
N ILE A 333 2.44 4.57 -4.10
CA ILE A 333 3.70 4.31 -3.39
C ILE A 333 3.82 2.80 -3.28
N GLN A 334 4.83 2.23 -3.91
CA GLN A 334 5.13 0.81 -3.90
C GLN A 334 6.43 0.55 -3.15
N ASN A 335 6.36 0.31 -1.84
CA ASN A 335 7.49 -0.13 -1.02
C ASN A 335 7.63 -1.67 -0.95
N GLY A 336 6.61 -2.42 -1.41
CA GLY A 336 6.62 -3.88 -1.47
C GLY A 336 7.17 -4.47 -2.78
N VAL A 337 7.87 -3.69 -3.59
CA VAL A 337 8.54 -4.15 -4.83
C VAL A 337 10.00 -3.73 -4.83
N THR A 338 10.79 -4.26 -5.76
CA THR A 338 12.21 -3.92 -5.90
C THR A 338 12.49 -3.35 -7.30
N PRO A 339 12.98 -2.10 -7.40
CA PRO A 339 13.19 -1.14 -6.31
C PRO A 339 11.88 -0.57 -5.77
N GLU A 340 11.91 -0.08 -4.54
CA GLU A 340 10.84 0.77 -3.99
C GLU A 340 10.66 2.00 -4.86
N ARG A 341 9.40 2.43 -5.06
CA ARG A 341 9.11 3.45 -6.06
C ARG A 341 7.78 4.17 -5.83
N ILE A 342 7.64 5.30 -6.49
CA ILE A 342 6.36 5.97 -6.70
C ILE A 342 6.05 5.92 -8.19
N VAL A 343 4.84 5.50 -8.52
CA VAL A 343 4.39 5.33 -9.89
C VAL A 343 3.08 6.07 -10.15
N ARG A 344 2.92 6.56 -11.37
CA ARG A 344 1.61 6.94 -11.93
C ARG A 344 1.08 5.78 -12.76
N ILE A 345 -0.16 5.38 -12.53
CA ILE A 345 -0.85 4.34 -13.28
C ILE A 345 -2.11 4.95 -13.91
N SER A 346 -2.31 4.75 -15.20
CA SER A 346 -3.48 5.26 -15.91
C SER A 346 -4.79 4.65 -15.39
N ALA A 347 -5.90 5.36 -15.54
CA ALA A 347 -7.22 4.91 -15.06
C ALA A 347 -7.67 3.58 -15.65
N ASP A 348 -7.29 3.31 -16.90
CA ASP A 348 -7.58 2.06 -17.61
C ASP A 348 -6.57 0.93 -17.28
N LEU A 349 -5.58 1.23 -16.43
CA LEU A 349 -4.51 0.31 -16.00
C LEU A 349 -3.66 -0.25 -17.16
N GLN A 350 -3.50 0.50 -18.25
CA GLN A 350 -2.70 0.07 -19.41
C GLN A 350 -1.32 0.71 -19.44
N GLU A 351 -1.13 1.85 -18.76
CA GLU A 351 0.13 2.58 -18.75
C GLU A 351 0.62 2.82 -17.32
N GLN A 352 1.94 2.70 -17.13
CA GLN A 352 2.63 3.01 -15.88
C GLN A 352 3.86 3.86 -16.16
N THR A 353 4.05 4.91 -15.38
CA THR A 353 5.25 5.72 -15.37
C THR A 353 5.89 5.72 -13.99
N VAL A 354 7.18 5.41 -13.90
CA VAL A 354 7.95 5.53 -12.65
C VAL A 354 8.27 7.01 -12.44
N LEU A 355 7.83 7.56 -11.32
CA LEU A 355 8.04 8.95 -10.95
C LEU A 355 9.25 9.12 -10.05
N GLU A 356 9.43 8.20 -9.10
CA GLU A 356 10.54 8.16 -8.15
C GLU A 356 10.98 6.71 -7.96
N ALA A 357 12.27 6.41 -7.98
CA ALA A 357 12.81 5.09 -7.67
C ALA A 357 14.29 5.12 -7.33
N ASN A 358 14.73 4.28 -6.41
CA ASN A 358 16.11 3.83 -6.22
C ASN A 358 17.17 4.94 -6.08
N TRP A 359 16.82 6.07 -5.45
CA TRP A 359 17.81 7.08 -5.06
C TRP A 359 18.07 7.01 -3.55
N PRO A 360 19.25 7.43 -3.04
CA PRO A 360 19.69 7.15 -1.66
C PRO A 360 18.81 7.66 -0.53
N GLY A 361 17.92 8.60 -0.80
CA GLY A 361 17.00 9.15 0.20
C GLY A 361 15.59 8.56 0.13
N LEU A 362 15.33 7.62 -0.78
CA LEU A 362 14.07 6.88 -0.86
C LEU A 362 14.27 5.53 -0.15
N GLY A 363 13.66 5.41 1.02
CA GLY A 363 13.72 4.16 1.80
C GLY A 363 12.44 3.98 2.60
N GLU A 364 11.69 2.94 2.26
CA GLU A 364 10.35 2.65 2.82
C GLU A 364 9.42 3.87 2.79
N PRO A 365 9.14 4.46 1.61
CA PRO A 365 8.13 5.49 1.49
C PRO A 365 6.76 4.89 1.81
N THR A 366 5.94 5.58 2.63
CA THR A 366 4.65 5.06 3.09
C THR A 366 3.49 5.90 2.58
N HIS A 367 3.31 7.10 3.09
CA HIS A 367 2.17 7.94 2.79
C HIS A 367 2.54 9.25 2.10
N GLY A 368 1.53 9.82 1.43
CA GLY A 368 1.58 11.12 0.81
C GLY A 368 0.25 11.85 0.85
N VAL A 369 0.21 13.01 0.22
CA VAL A 369 -1.00 13.80 0.01
C VAL A 369 -0.87 14.64 -1.25
N VAL A 370 -1.94 14.73 -2.04
CA VAL A 370 -1.99 15.63 -3.19
C VAL A 370 -2.46 17.01 -2.72
N VAL A 371 -1.64 18.03 -2.97
CA VAL A 371 -1.96 19.44 -2.65
C VAL A 371 -1.79 20.27 -3.91
N GLY A 372 -2.88 20.73 -4.46
CA GLY A 372 -2.86 21.46 -5.72
C GLY A 372 -2.38 20.61 -6.89
N ARG A 373 -1.18 20.86 -7.38
CA ARG A 373 -0.53 20.12 -8.49
C ARG A 373 0.67 19.30 -8.05
N ASP A 374 0.90 19.21 -6.77
CA ASP A 374 2.05 18.53 -6.21
C ASP A 374 1.63 17.36 -5.34
N PHE A 375 2.40 16.29 -5.40
CA PHE A 375 2.31 15.17 -4.50
C PHE A 375 3.40 15.29 -3.44
N TYR A 376 3.01 15.43 -2.19
CA TYR A 376 3.92 15.45 -1.06
C TYR A 376 3.95 14.09 -0.42
N PHE A 377 5.13 13.57 -0.10
CA PHE A 377 5.28 12.22 0.44
C PHE A 377 6.45 12.11 1.43
N LEU A 378 6.33 11.16 2.34
CA LEU A 378 7.40 10.74 3.23
C LEU A 378 8.34 9.82 2.44
N ALA A 379 9.58 10.27 2.24
CA ALA A 379 10.52 9.57 1.37
C ALA A 379 11.30 8.46 2.09
N ASN A 380 11.49 8.61 3.39
CA ASN A 380 12.18 7.62 4.23
C ASN A 380 11.61 7.70 5.64
N THR A 381 11.02 6.63 6.09
CA THR A 381 10.34 6.56 7.39
C THR A 381 11.19 5.92 8.49
N GLY A 382 12.19 5.13 8.10
CA GLY A 382 13.11 4.48 9.03
C GLY A 382 12.56 3.23 9.71
N TRP A 383 11.49 2.63 9.21
CA TRP A 383 10.98 1.34 9.68
C TRP A 383 12.06 0.26 9.66
N ASN A 384 12.89 0.22 8.61
CA ASN A 384 13.98 -0.73 8.43
C ASN A 384 15.10 -0.63 9.47
N ALA A 385 15.09 0.38 10.35
CA ALA A 385 16.02 0.49 11.46
C ALA A 385 15.58 -0.31 12.70
N PHE A 386 14.40 -0.96 12.67
CA PHE A 386 13.85 -1.68 13.82
C PHE A 386 13.41 -3.09 13.43
N ASP A 387 13.50 -4.02 14.37
CA ASP A 387 12.95 -5.37 14.22
C ASP A 387 11.46 -5.42 14.59
N GLU A 388 10.85 -6.59 14.41
CA GLU A 388 9.43 -6.83 14.73
C GLU A 388 9.09 -6.62 16.21
N GLN A 389 10.09 -6.67 17.10
CA GLN A 389 9.96 -6.41 18.52
C GLN A 389 10.23 -4.93 18.88
N GLY A 390 10.38 -4.05 17.88
CA GLY A 390 10.63 -2.62 18.06
C GLY A 390 12.03 -2.29 18.55
N ARG A 391 12.98 -3.23 18.51
CA ARG A 391 14.36 -3.02 18.90
C ARG A 391 15.17 -2.47 17.73
N LYS A 392 15.96 -1.44 17.99
CA LYS A 392 16.82 -0.85 16.96
C LYS A 392 17.87 -1.86 16.48
N LEU A 393 17.98 -2.00 15.17
CA LEU A 393 18.97 -2.88 14.54
C LEU A 393 20.39 -2.31 14.71
N PRO A 394 21.40 -3.15 15.05
CA PRO A 394 22.78 -2.69 15.19
C PRO A 394 23.35 -2.16 13.87
N GLY A 395 24.08 -1.06 13.94
CA GLY A 395 24.79 -0.50 12.78
C GLY A 395 23.92 0.27 11.77
N VAL A 396 22.61 0.38 11.99
CA VAL A 396 21.75 1.20 11.16
C VAL A 396 21.81 2.65 11.62
N ALA A 397 22.24 3.55 10.75
CA ALA A 397 22.29 4.98 11.03
C ALA A 397 20.88 5.56 11.26
N PRO A 398 20.74 6.62 12.08
CA PRO A 398 19.49 7.36 12.15
C PRO A 398 19.10 7.90 10.76
N VAL A 399 17.82 7.83 10.46
CA VAL A 399 17.29 8.33 9.19
C VAL A 399 16.89 9.78 9.38
N GLU A 400 17.37 10.65 8.48
CA GLU A 400 16.81 11.99 8.33
C GLU A 400 15.53 11.90 7.50
N SER A 401 14.39 11.89 8.15
CA SER A 401 13.11 11.87 7.46
C SER A 401 12.81 13.24 6.86
N ALA A 402 12.35 13.24 5.62
CA ALA A 402 11.97 14.44 4.91
C ALA A 402 10.65 14.22 4.17
N VAL A 403 9.85 15.27 4.11
CA VAL A 403 8.73 15.36 3.17
C VAL A 403 9.27 15.94 1.86
N ARG A 404 8.98 15.24 0.78
CA ARG A 404 9.34 15.69 -0.58
C ARG A 404 8.11 16.11 -1.34
N SER A 405 8.31 16.98 -2.30
CA SER A 405 7.31 17.50 -3.24
C SER A 405 7.65 17.07 -4.66
N LEU A 406 6.71 16.43 -5.32
CA LEU A 406 6.78 15.96 -6.69
C LEU A 406 5.69 16.64 -7.52
N ALA A 407 6.07 17.43 -8.53
CA ALA A 407 5.10 18.04 -9.42
C ALA A 407 4.38 16.99 -10.28
N LEU A 408 3.06 16.93 -10.17
CA LEU A 408 2.21 16.04 -10.97
C LEU A 408 1.91 16.74 -12.31
N GLN A 409 2.78 16.52 -13.30
CA GLN A 409 2.57 17.06 -14.64
C GLN A 409 1.35 16.41 -15.28
N PHE A 410 0.44 17.24 -15.80
CA PHE A 410 -0.62 16.74 -16.66
C PHE A 410 -0.02 16.30 -17.98
N THR A 411 0.08 15.00 -18.24
CA THR A 411 0.17 14.54 -19.61
C THR A 411 -1.21 14.77 -20.22
N ASN A 412 -1.36 15.86 -20.98
CA ASN A 412 -2.48 15.98 -21.91
C ASN A 412 -2.34 14.79 -22.88
N SER A 413 -3.02 13.71 -22.62
CA SER A 413 -3.30 12.68 -23.64
C SER A 413 -4.10 13.37 -24.73
N ARG A 414 -3.43 13.65 -25.85
CA ARG A 414 -4.08 14.10 -27.09
C ARG A 414 -4.93 13.00 -27.68
#